data_991ebc455a7f3c765e2577eea3d8523b
#
_entry.id   991ebc455a7f3c765e2577eea3d8523b
#
_cell.length_a   1.000
_cell.length_b   1.000
_cell.length_c   1.000
_cell.angle_alpha   90.00
_cell.angle_beta   90.00
_cell.angle_gamma   90.00
#
_symmetry.space_group_name_H-M   'P 1'
#
loop_
_entity.id
_entity.type
_entity.pdbx_description
1 polymer ?
#
loop_
_entity_poly.entity_id
_entity_poly.type
_entity_poly.pdbx_seq_one_letter_code
_entity_poly.pdbx_strand_id
1 'polypeptide(L)'
;MSGKIDLIVTKSVSCFARNTVDSLVTIRKLKEKGVEVHFEKENIYTFDGKGELLLTIMSSLAQEESRSISENVTWGQRKRFADGKVNLPYKQFLGYRKGADGFPEVVPEEAIVVHRIYTRFMEGLTPGAIAKKLTADGIPTPSRKQRWQTSTVESILQNEKYKGAALLQKCFTVDFLTKKMKVNEGEVPQYYVEHSHEPIITPEEFDKVQTELARRKRISRQYSGKSIFSSRIVCGDCDSYFGSKVWNSTSKYRRVIWQCNGKFKGEHKCEMPHLDEETIKARFVAALNAIIESKDNILEDCRLMQATLTDCTGIDTEIKSLLEEIDVVTELTKRCIAENSQTAQNQEEYAARYNGFVERYEKAKAQLEQLRTTKTAREAQAEAIGAFMFEMQELDTINEFDEKLWLTIIDTVTVHADGRMTFKFQGGTEIDV
;
A
#
# COMPACT_ATOMS: atom_id res chain seq x y z
N MET A 1 -24.75 41.35 -13.33
CA MET A 1 -24.68 42.81 -13.22
C MET A 1 -25.26 43.38 -14.51
N SER A 2 -26.16 44.32 -14.41
CA SER A 2 -26.96 44.82 -15.56
C SER A 2 -26.32 46.00 -16.32
N GLY A 3 -25.01 46.25 -16.19
CA GLY A 3 -24.33 47.37 -16.88
C GLY A 3 -24.74 48.78 -16.47
N LYS A 4 -25.27 48.93 -15.24
CA LYS A 4 -25.77 50.19 -14.73
C LYS A 4 -24.82 50.96 -13.82
N ILE A 5 -23.63 50.40 -13.58
CA ILE A 5 -22.60 50.93 -12.68
C ILE A 5 -21.29 50.96 -13.42
N ASP A 6 -20.67 52.12 -13.52
CA ASP A 6 -19.36 52.35 -14.19
C ASP A 6 -18.25 52.57 -13.16
N LEU A 7 -18.58 53.12 -11.99
CA LEU A 7 -17.64 53.43 -10.92
C LEU A 7 -18.17 53.04 -9.56
N ILE A 8 -17.32 52.42 -8.74
CA ILE A 8 -17.57 52.12 -7.32
C ILE A 8 -16.58 52.93 -6.51
N VAL A 9 -17.03 53.78 -5.59
CA VAL A 9 -16.19 54.52 -4.65
C VAL A 9 -16.24 53.81 -3.30
N THR A 10 -15.07 53.51 -2.74
CA THR A 10 -14.88 52.90 -1.43
C THR A 10 -13.87 53.64 -0.61
N LYS A 11 -14.04 53.67 0.72
CA LYS A 11 -13.22 54.43 1.64
C LYS A 11 -11.74 54.01 1.62
N SER A 12 -11.48 52.70 1.54
CA SER A 12 -10.11 52.17 1.49
C SER A 12 -10.11 50.74 0.98
N VAL A 13 -8.94 50.25 0.59
CA VAL A 13 -8.72 48.84 0.18
C VAL A 13 -9.12 47.86 1.28
N SER A 14 -8.81 48.17 2.54
CA SER A 14 -9.14 47.34 3.71
C SER A 14 -10.65 47.28 4.02
N CYS A 15 -11.42 48.24 3.58
CA CYS A 15 -12.88 48.29 3.74
C CYS A 15 -13.63 47.58 2.60
N PHE A 16 -12.94 47.27 1.51
CA PHE A 16 -13.56 46.71 0.31
C PHE A 16 -13.95 45.23 0.44
N ALA A 17 -13.11 44.44 1.11
CA ALA A 17 -13.43 43.04 1.42
C ALA A 17 -12.71 42.56 2.71
N ARG A 18 -13.13 41.43 3.22
CA ARG A 18 -12.67 40.88 4.52
C ARG A 18 -11.24 40.32 4.47
N ASN A 19 -10.74 39.98 3.31
CA ASN A 19 -9.37 39.46 3.11
C ASN A 19 -8.82 39.89 1.75
N THR A 20 -7.50 39.77 1.57
CA THR A 20 -6.77 40.16 0.38
C THR A 20 -7.21 39.41 -0.86
N VAL A 21 -7.53 38.09 -0.72
CA VAL A 21 -7.94 37.23 -1.83
C VAL A 21 -9.29 37.64 -2.38
N ASP A 22 -10.28 37.88 -1.51
CA ASP A 22 -11.63 38.29 -1.91
C ASP A 22 -11.60 39.68 -2.56
N SER A 23 -10.81 40.60 -2.02
CA SER A 23 -10.58 41.91 -2.61
C SER A 23 -10.04 41.79 -4.05
N LEU A 24 -8.99 41.02 -4.25
CA LEU A 24 -8.36 40.82 -5.55
C LEU A 24 -9.30 40.20 -6.58
N VAL A 25 -10.02 39.10 -6.19
CA VAL A 25 -10.98 38.42 -7.08
C VAL A 25 -12.12 39.35 -7.47
N THR A 26 -12.61 40.14 -6.52
CA THR A 26 -13.74 41.05 -6.77
C THR A 26 -13.31 42.21 -7.69
N ILE A 27 -12.13 42.82 -7.46
CA ILE A 27 -11.61 43.88 -8.30
C ILE A 27 -11.36 43.40 -9.73
N ARG A 28 -10.79 42.21 -9.91
CA ARG A 28 -10.58 41.60 -11.25
C ARG A 28 -11.89 41.38 -11.99
N LYS A 29 -12.90 40.84 -11.32
CA LYS A 29 -14.23 40.65 -11.91
C LYS A 29 -14.92 41.95 -12.28
N LEU A 30 -14.73 43.03 -11.50
CA LEU A 30 -15.24 44.34 -11.81
C LEU A 30 -14.51 44.95 -13.01
N LYS A 31 -13.18 44.84 -13.06
CA LYS A 31 -12.34 45.28 -14.18
C LYS A 31 -12.73 44.58 -15.49
N GLU A 32 -12.94 43.25 -15.46
CA GLU A 32 -13.42 42.45 -16.62
C GLU A 32 -14.79 42.93 -17.13
N LYS A 33 -15.61 43.53 -16.27
CA LYS A 33 -16.93 44.07 -16.61
C LYS A 33 -16.91 45.58 -16.94
N GLY A 34 -15.73 46.20 -17.01
CA GLY A 34 -15.57 47.62 -17.28
C GLY A 34 -15.99 48.50 -16.13
N VAL A 35 -16.07 47.99 -14.89
CA VAL A 35 -16.42 48.75 -13.69
C VAL A 35 -15.13 49.17 -12.96
N GLU A 36 -14.91 50.44 -12.82
CA GLU A 36 -13.76 50.98 -12.11
C GLU A 36 -14.03 51.04 -10.59
N VAL A 37 -12.99 50.88 -9.78
CA VAL A 37 -13.05 51.13 -8.34
C VAL A 37 -12.09 52.21 -7.92
N HIS A 38 -12.58 53.22 -7.20
CA HIS A 38 -11.80 54.28 -6.60
C HIS A 38 -11.69 54.09 -5.08
N PHE A 39 -10.45 53.99 -4.60
CA PHE A 39 -10.11 53.94 -3.18
C PHE A 39 -9.76 55.34 -2.69
N GLU A 40 -10.68 55.97 -1.95
CA GLU A 40 -10.54 57.37 -1.55
C GLU A 40 -9.28 57.64 -0.70
N LYS A 41 -9.06 56.79 0.33
CA LYS A 41 -7.95 56.97 1.27
C LYS A 41 -6.59 56.88 0.61
N GLU A 42 -6.43 55.92 -0.30
CA GLU A 42 -5.20 55.67 -1.02
C GLU A 42 -5.08 56.50 -2.31
N ASN A 43 -6.18 57.12 -2.72
CA ASN A 43 -6.32 57.89 -3.97
C ASN A 43 -5.86 57.08 -5.21
N ILE A 44 -6.42 55.87 -5.35
CA ILE A 44 -6.09 54.93 -6.41
C ILE A 44 -7.36 54.56 -7.20
N TYR A 45 -7.25 54.65 -8.53
CA TYR A 45 -8.23 54.10 -9.47
C TYR A 45 -7.74 52.77 -10.05
N THR A 46 -8.62 51.75 -10.16
CA THR A 46 -8.19 50.40 -10.59
C THR A 46 -7.84 50.31 -12.06
N PHE A 47 -8.19 51.28 -12.89
CA PHE A 47 -7.79 51.34 -14.30
C PHE A 47 -6.48 52.10 -14.54
N ASP A 48 -5.98 52.81 -13.56
CA ASP A 48 -4.72 53.52 -13.64
C ASP A 48 -3.49 52.64 -13.46
N GLY A 49 -2.30 53.11 -13.84
CA GLY A 49 -1.04 52.42 -13.59
C GLY A 49 -0.79 52.13 -12.09
N LYS A 50 -1.27 53.01 -11.20
CA LYS A 50 -1.27 52.79 -9.75
C LYS A 50 -2.18 51.63 -9.35
N GLY A 51 -3.32 51.44 -10.02
CA GLY A 51 -4.24 50.33 -9.83
C GLY A 51 -3.60 49.00 -10.23
N GLU A 52 -2.86 48.94 -11.31
CA GLU A 52 -2.10 47.76 -11.74
C GLU A 52 -1.03 47.36 -10.71
N LEU A 53 -0.28 48.36 -10.19
CA LEU A 53 0.69 48.13 -9.13
C LEU A 53 0.01 47.61 -7.85
N LEU A 54 -1.12 48.19 -7.45
CA LEU A 54 -1.91 47.74 -6.31
C LEU A 54 -2.38 46.28 -6.49
N LEU A 55 -2.91 45.93 -7.66
CA LEU A 55 -3.34 44.56 -7.95
C LEU A 55 -2.19 43.55 -7.91
N THR A 56 -0.99 43.98 -8.35
CA THR A 56 0.23 43.15 -8.29
C THR A 56 0.65 42.90 -6.85
N ILE A 57 0.71 43.97 -6.03
CA ILE A 57 1.05 43.84 -4.60
C ILE A 57 0.02 43.00 -3.86
N MET A 58 -1.27 43.25 -4.07
CA MET A 58 -2.35 42.45 -3.46
C MET A 58 -2.28 40.97 -3.88
N SER A 59 -1.91 40.70 -5.14
CA SER A 59 -1.73 39.33 -5.63
C SER A 59 -0.60 38.63 -4.90
N SER A 60 0.54 39.32 -4.71
CA SER A 60 1.67 38.76 -3.96
C SER A 60 1.33 38.53 -2.48
N LEU A 61 0.66 39.50 -1.84
CA LEU A 61 0.22 39.34 -0.44
C LEU A 61 -0.78 38.19 -0.28
N ALA A 62 -1.75 38.03 -1.19
CA ALA A 62 -2.71 36.96 -1.18
C ALA A 62 -2.03 35.57 -1.36
N GLN A 63 -0.99 35.49 -2.18
CA GLN A 63 -0.19 34.29 -2.34
C GLN A 63 0.59 33.95 -1.07
N GLU A 64 1.25 34.94 -0.44
CA GLU A 64 2.00 34.75 0.82
C GLU A 64 1.06 34.37 1.99
N GLU A 65 -0.11 34.98 2.09
CA GLU A 65 -1.12 34.61 3.09
C GLU A 65 -1.59 33.15 2.89
N SER A 66 -1.89 32.78 1.65
CA SER A 66 -2.29 31.40 1.30
C SER A 66 -1.18 30.40 1.59
N ARG A 67 0.07 30.74 1.31
CA ARG A 67 1.26 29.94 1.62
C ARG A 67 1.41 29.75 3.12
N SER A 68 1.39 30.84 3.89
CA SER A 68 1.52 30.80 5.35
C SER A 68 0.44 29.93 6.01
N ILE A 69 -0.81 30.06 5.58
CA ILE A 69 -1.91 29.22 6.06
C ILE A 69 -1.64 27.74 5.75
N SER A 70 -1.20 27.42 4.52
CA SER A 70 -0.89 26.07 4.12
C SER A 70 0.26 25.47 4.92
N GLU A 71 1.33 26.22 5.16
CA GLU A 71 2.48 25.81 5.95
C GLU A 71 2.09 25.56 7.42
N ASN A 72 1.30 26.45 8.01
CA ASN A 72 0.81 26.28 9.39
C ASN A 72 -0.10 25.06 9.55
N VAL A 73 -1.00 24.80 8.61
CA VAL A 73 -1.85 23.60 8.61
C VAL A 73 -1.00 22.35 8.47
N THR A 74 -0.04 22.35 7.55
CA THR A 74 0.88 21.22 7.33
C THR A 74 1.73 20.95 8.56
N TRP A 75 2.29 22.00 9.18
CA TRP A 75 3.04 21.87 10.43
C TRP A 75 2.19 21.28 11.57
N GLY A 76 0.96 21.79 11.76
CA GLY A 76 0.04 21.29 12.77
C GLY A 76 -0.38 19.84 12.52
N GLN A 77 -0.49 19.40 11.26
CA GLN A 77 -0.74 18.00 10.92
C GLN A 77 0.47 17.12 11.22
N ARG A 78 1.69 17.54 10.80
CA ARG A 78 2.93 16.81 11.08
C ARG A 78 3.18 16.63 12.57
N LYS A 79 2.94 17.67 13.37
CA LYS A 79 3.04 17.59 14.83
C LYS A 79 2.08 16.55 15.42
N ARG A 80 0.81 16.55 14.98
CA ARG A 80 -0.15 15.52 15.40
C ARG A 80 0.26 14.10 15.01
N PHE A 81 0.86 13.95 13.83
CA PHE A 81 1.38 12.66 13.37
C PHE A 81 2.58 12.20 14.20
N ALA A 82 3.49 13.10 14.52
CA ALA A 82 4.61 12.82 15.42
C ALA A 82 4.14 12.44 16.83
N ASP A 83 3.03 13.03 17.30
CA ASP A 83 2.37 12.69 18.57
C ASP A 83 1.56 11.37 18.50
N GLY A 84 1.59 10.65 17.38
CA GLY A 84 0.84 9.40 17.18
C GLY A 84 -0.68 9.54 17.15
N LYS A 85 -1.21 10.76 16.98
CA LYS A 85 -2.66 11.01 16.96
C LYS A 85 -3.26 10.60 15.62
N VAL A 86 -3.89 9.45 15.62
CA VAL A 86 -4.56 8.88 14.45
C VAL A 86 -5.95 9.49 14.29
N ASN A 87 -6.28 9.89 13.05
CA ASN A 87 -7.62 10.34 12.67
C ASN A 87 -8.16 9.43 11.57
N LEU A 88 -9.34 8.85 11.78
CA LEU A 88 -10.02 8.00 10.80
C LEU A 88 -11.11 8.78 10.06
N PRO A 89 -11.28 8.57 8.75
CA PRO A 89 -12.38 9.14 7.99
C PRO A 89 -13.68 8.33 8.20
N TYR A 90 -14.22 8.31 9.40
CA TYR A 90 -15.34 7.45 9.83
C TYR A 90 -16.53 7.42 8.86
N LYS A 91 -16.74 8.48 8.09
CA LYS A 91 -17.89 8.59 7.17
C LYS A 91 -17.92 7.52 6.08
N GLN A 92 -16.76 6.96 5.72
CA GLN A 92 -16.60 5.95 4.67
C GLN A 92 -15.67 4.82 5.11
N PHE A 93 -15.48 4.63 6.40
CA PHE A 93 -14.58 3.63 6.96
C PHE A 93 -15.42 2.53 7.62
N LEU A 94 -15.54 1.39 6.91
CA LEU A 94 -16.34 0.26 7.36
C LEU A 94 -15.75 -0.36 8.62
N GLY A 95 -16.59 -0.71 9.58
CA GLY A 95 -16.22 -1.42 10.79
C GLY A 95 -15.85 -0.51 11.97
N TYR A 96 -15.69 0.80 11.75
CA TYR A 96 -15.35 1.74 12.83
C TYR A 96 -16.24 2.96 12.85
N ARG A 97 -16.58 3.39 14.04
CA ARG A 97 -17.23 4.70 14.32
C ARG A 97 -16.36 5.51 15.28
N LYS A 98 -16.64 6.80 15.38
CA LYS A 98 -16.01 7.66 16.36
C LYS A 98 -16.66 7.42 17.72
N GLY A 99 -15.90 6.93 18.69
CA GLY A 99 -16.32 6.76 20.07
C GLY A 99 -16.53 8.09 20.80
N ALA A 100 -17.14 8.02 21.98
CA ALA A 100 -17.42 9.19 22.80
C ALA A 100 -16.15 9.90 23.31
N ASP A 101 -15.07 9.15 23.47
CA ASP A 101 -13.72 9.61 23.86
C ASP A 101 -12.91 10.14 22.67
N GLY A 102 -13.47 10.04 21.45
CA GLY A 102 -12.85 10.48 20.20
C GLY A 102 -11.96 9.43 19.52
N PHE A 103 -11.77 8.25 20.13
CA PHE A 103 -11.03 7.12 19.57
C PHE A 103 -11.93 6.26 18.67
N PRO A 104 -11.33 5.42 17.78
CA PRO A 104 -12.09 4.48 16.97
C PRO A 104 -12.74 3.39 17.83
N GLU A 105 -14.01 3.18 17.65
CA GLU A 105 -14.80 2.11 18.28
C GLU A 105 -15.30 1.15 17.20
N VAL A 106 -15.16 -0.16 17.44
CA VAL A 106 -15.58 -1.20 16.50
C VAL A 106 -17.12 -1.25 16.42
N VAL A 107 -17.64 -1.33 15.20
CA VAL A 107 -19.06 -1.58 14.92
C VAL A 107 -19.23 -3.07 14.59
N PRO A 108 -19.80 -3.90 15.50
CA PRO A 108 -19.80 -5.36 15.34
C PRO A 108 -20.43 -5.85 14.04
N GLU A 109 -21.55 -5.24 13.62
CA GLU A 109 -22.27 -5.62 12.39
C GLU A 109 -21.41 -5.38 11.13
N GLU A 110 -20.68 -4.28 11.10
CA GLU A 110 -19.79 -3.93 10.00
C GLU A 110 -18.47 -4.74 10.07
N ALA A 111 -17.98 -5.04 11.27
CA ALA A 111 -16.80 -5.87 11.48
C ALA A 111 -16.99 -7.29 10.89
N ILE A 112 -18.19 -7.87 11.02
CA ILE A 112 -18.54 -9.17 10.39
C ILE A 112 -18.33 -9.10 8.87
N VAL A 113 -18.67 -7.98 8.23
CA VAL A 113 -18.46 -7.81 6.78
C VAL A 113 -16.97 -7.74 6.44
N VAL A 114 -16.17 -7.07 7.28
CA VAL A 114 -14.71 -6.99 7.11
C VAL A 114 -14.10 -8.41 7.24
N HIS A 115 -14.41 -9.14 8.30
CA HIS A 115 -13.96 -10.54 8.46
C HIS A 115 -14.35 -11.40 7.26
N ARG A 116 -15.60 -11.27 6.79
CA ARG A 116 -16.07 -12.00 5.61
C ARG A 116 -15.25 -11.68 4.35
N ILE A 117 -14.81 -10.44 4.15
CA ILE A 117 -13.96 -10.06 3.02
C ILE A 117 -12.61 -10.75 3.12
N TYR A 118 -11.98 -10.74 4.30
CA TYR A 118 -10.68 -11.38 4.55
C TYR A 118 -10.76 -12.90 4.37
N THR A 119 -11.74 -13.54 4.99
CA THR A 119 -11.97 -15.01 4.85
C THR A 119 -12.17 -15.39 3.39
N ARG A 120 -13.08 -14.72 2.67
CA ARG A 120 -13.34 -15.01 1.25
C ARG A 120 -12.13 -14.79 0.36
N PHE A 121 -11.28 -13.81 0.70
CA PHE A 121 -10.03 -13.62 -0.02
C PHE A 121 -9.06 -14.78 0.22
N MET A 122 -8.90 -15.23 1.45
CA MET A 122 -8.06 -16.38 1.79
C MET A 122 -8.61 -17.72 1.21
N GLU A 123 -9.93 -17.86 1.06
CA GLU A 123 -10.57 -18.95 0.30
C GLU A 123 -10.28 -18.91 -1.22
N GLY A 124 -9.45 -17.99 -1.69
CA GLY A 124 -9.02 -17.92 -3.09
C GLY A 124 -9.84 -17.01 -4.00
N LEU A 125 -10.91 -16.34 -3.51
CA LEU A 125 -11.70 -15.43 -4.34
C LEU A 125 -10.89 -14.19 -4.71
N THR A 126 -11.14 -13.66 -5.91
CA THR A 126 -10.62 -12.36 -6.31
C THR A 126 -11.40 -11.23 -5.65
N PRO A 127 -10.80 -10.04 -5.43
CA PRO A 127 -11.52 -8.86 -4.92
C PRO A 127 -12.78 -8.54 -5.75
N GLY A 128 -12.74 -8.73 -7.07
CA GLY A 128 -13.89 -8.56 -7.95
C GLY A 128 -15.00 -9.60 -7.73
N ALA A 129 -14.65 -10.86 -7.45
CA ALA A 129 -15.63 -11.90 -7.11
C ALA A 129 -16.28 -11.65 -5.75
N ILE A 130 -15.49 -11.19 -4.77
CA ILE A 130 -15.98 -10.81 -3.45
C ILE A 130 -16.95 -9.63 -3.57
N ALA A 131 -16.58 -8.58 -4.32
CA ALA A 131 -17.45 -7.42 -4.57
C ALA A 131 -18.79 -7.82 -5.20
N LYS A 132 -18.79 -8.73 -6.17
CA LYS A 132 -20.03 -9.27 -6.77
C LYS A 132 -20.89 -10.02 -5.77
N LYS A 133 -20.29 -10.87 -4.93
CA LYS A 133 -21.02 -11.61 -3.89
C LYS A 133 -21.63 -10.68 -2.85
N LEU A 134 -20.88 -9.71 -2.33
CA LEU A 134 -21.37 -8.71 -1.38
C LEU A 134 -22.54 -7.89 -1.97
N THR A 135 -22.45 -7.56 -3.27
CA THR A 135 -23.54 -6.87 -4.00
C THR A 135 -24.77 -7.75 -4.12
N ALA A 136 -24.62 -9.04 -4.47
CA ALA A 136 -25.72 -9.99 -4.59
C ALA A 136 -26.42 -10.26 -3.24
N ASP A 137 -25.64 -10.26 -2.15
CA ASP A 137 -26.14 -10.45 -0.79
C ASP A 137 -26.80 -9.16 -0.23
N GLY A 138 -26.86 -8.07 -0.99
CA GLY A 138 -27.49 -6.81 -0.60
C GLY A 138 -26.75 -6.04 0.49
N ILE A 139 -25.48 -6.37 0.76
CA ILE A 139 -24.69 -5.71 1.80
C ILE A 139 -24.29 -4.31 1.34
N PRO A 140 -24.60 -3.24 2.11
CA PRO A 140 -24.26 -1.88 1.71
C PRO A 140 -22.74 -1.64 1.74
N THR A 141 -22.25 -0.81 0.82
CA THR A 141 -20.84 -0.39 0.80
C THR A 141 -20.55 0.60 1.94
N PRO A 142 -19.27 0.88 2.26
CA PRO A 142 -18.88 1.93 3.22
C PRO A 142 -19.50 3.31 2.91
N SER A 143 -19.73 3.59 1.62
CA SER A 143 -20.43 4.81 1.14
C SER A 143 -21.94 4.68 1.07
N ARG A 144 -22.54 3.62 1.66
CA ARG A 144 -23.98 3.29 1.65
C ARG A 144 -24.59 3.12 0.26
N LYS A 145 -23.76 2.74 -0.73
CA LYS A 145 -24.22 2.36 -2.08
C LYS A 145 -24.52 0.86 -2.12
N GLN A 146 -25.37 0.43 -3.04
CA GLN A 146 -25.74 -0.98 -3.19
C GLN A 146 -24.67 -1.82 -3.90
N ARG A 147 -23.89 -1.20 -4.80
CA ARG A 147 -22.93 -1.91 -5.64
C ARG A 147 -21.50 -1.75 -5.11
N TRP A 148 -20.87 -2.88 -4.76
CA TRP A 148 -19.46 -2.95 -4.41
C TRP A 148 -18.56 -2.84 -5.64
N GLN A 149 -17.47 -2.11 -5.49
CA GLN A 149 -16.39 -2.01 -6.48
C GLN A 149 -15.21 -2.88 -6.06
N THR A 150 -14.48 -3.42 -7.04
CA THR A 150 -13.24 -4.18 -6.81
C THR A 150 -12.24 -3.38 -6.00
N SER A 151 -12.04 -2.10 -6.36
CA SER A 151 -11.13 -1.19 -5.67
C SER A 151 -11.48 -0.95 -4.20
N THR A 152 -12.76 -1.00 -3.83
CA THR A 152 -13.19 -0.86 -2.44
C THR A 152 -12.75 -2.09 -1.63
N VAL A 153 -12.91 -3.29 -2.18
CA VAL A 153 -12.47 -4.54 -1.53
C VAL A 153 -10.94 -4.56 -1.43
N GLU A 154 -10.22 -4.19 -2.49
CA GLU A 154 -8.75 -4.08 -2.47
C GLU A 154 -8.26 -3.08 -1.42
N SER A 155 -8.92 -1.93 -1.30
CA SER A 155 -8.59 -0.93 -0.29
C SER A 155 -8.81 -1.46 1.13
N ILE A 156 -9.86 -2.24 1.38
CA ILE A 156 -10.12 -2.86 2.68
C ILE A 156 -9.03 -3.89 3.00
N LEU A 157 -8.68 -4.76 2.07
CA LEU A 157 -7.66 -5.80 2.26
C LEU A 157 -6.25 -5.24 2.52
N GLN A 158 -5.94 -4.04 2.00
CA GLN A 158 -4.61 -3.42 2.12
C GLN A 158 -4.49 -2.39 3.24
N ASN A 159 -5.58 -2.09 3.95
CA ASN A 159 -5.59 -1.01 4.92
C ASN A 159 -5.13 -1.52 6.30
N GLU A 160 -3.92 -1.15 6.70
CA GLU A 160 -3.30 -1.52 7.97
C GLU A 160 -4.12 -1.13 9.21
N LYS A 161 -5.07 -0.23 9.05
CA LYS A 161 -5.94 0.20 10.16
C LYS A 161 -6.85 -0.93 10.66
N TYR A 162 -7.14 -1.93 9.82
CA TYR A 162 -7.91 -3.08 10.25
C TYR A 162 -7.17 -3.99 11.22
N LYS A 163 -5.82 -3.97 11.22
CA LYS A 163 -5.00 -4.66 12.24
C LYS A 163 -4.66 -3.78 13.47
N GLY A 164 -5.33 -2.63 13.61
CA GLY A 164 -5.10 -1.72 14.74
C GLY A 164 -3.88 -0.81 14.61
N ALA A 165 -3.20 -0.81 13.48
CA ALA A 165 -2.05 0.05 13.19
C ALA A 165 -2.45 1.22 12.28
N ALA A 166 -1.65 2.26 12.21
CA ALA A 166 -1.88 3.36 11.29
C ALA A 166 -0.57 3.92 10.71
N LEU A 167 -0.45 3.91 9.38
CA LEU A 167 0.61 4.62 8.67
C LEU A 167 0.10 6.02 8.33
N LEU A 168 0.74 7.02 8.95
CA LEU A 168 0.39 8.43 8.79
C LEU A 168 1.28 9.09 7.75
N GLN A 169 0.77 10.14 7.12
CA GLN A 169 1.47 10.91 6.06
C GLN A 169 1.79 10.10 4.80
N LYS A 170 0.84 9.21 4.39
CA LYS A 170 0.92 8.47 3.12
C LYS A 170 0.94 9.37 1.88
N CYS A 171 0.37 10.57 1.98
CA CYS A 171 0.35 11.58 0.92
C CYS A 171 0.65 12.95 1.52
N PHE A 172 1.17 13.83 0.70
CA PHE A 172 1.40 15.24 1.06
C PHE A 172 1.07 16.17 -0.10
N THR A 173 0.81 17.43 0.21
CA THR A 173 0.57 18.48 -0.79
C THR A 173 1.90 19.00 -1.29
N VAL A 174 2.17 18.87 -2.59
CA VAL A 174 3.41 19.34 -3.24
C VAL A 174 3.37 20.83 -3.47
N ASP A 175 2.22 21.35 -3.86
CA ASP A 175 2.03 22.75 -4.23
C ASP A 175 0.78 23.30 -3.55
N PHE A 176 0.98 24.37 -2.78
CA PHE A 176 -0.08 25.01 -2.01
C PHE A 176 -1.10 25.76 -2.88
N LEU A 177 -0.73 26.18 -4.09
CA LEU A 177 -1.62 26.88 -5.02
C LEU A 177 -2.58 25.92 -5.71
N THR A 178 -2.05 24.88 -6.33
CA THR A 178 -2.84 23.88 -7.06
C THR A 178 -3.43 22.79 -6.15
N LYS A 179 -2.99 22.73 -4.89
CA LYS A 179 -3.34 21.69 -3.90
C LYS A 179 -3.07 20.27 -4.41
N LYS A 180 -2.11 20.13 -5.33
CA LYS A 180 -1.75 18.83 -5.90
C LYS A 180 -1.17 17.93 -4.83
N MET A 181 -1.81 16.77 -4.66
CA MET A 181 -1.37 15.72 -3.74
C MET A 181 -0.40 14.77 -4.44
N LYS A 182 0.64 14.32 -3.73
CA LYS A 182 1.55 13.26 -4.14
C LYS A 182 1.58 12.16 -3.08
N VAL A 183 1.71 10.90 -3.51
CA VAL A 183 2.04 9.79 -2.60
C VAL A 183 3.43 10.04 -2.04
N ASN A 184 3.59 9.84 -0.75
CA ASN A 184 4.87 9.99 -0.07
C ASN A 184 5.72 8.74 -0.29
N GLU A 185 6.77 8.89 -1.06
CA GLU A 185 7.76 7.85 -1.38
C GLU A 185 9.06 8.01 -0.56
N GLY A 186 8.99 8.82 0.52
CA GLY A 186 10.12 9.11 1.41
C GLY A 186 10.55 10.57 1.42
N GLU A 187 9.89 11.47 0.65
CA GLU A 187 10.22 12.90 0.61
C GLU A 187 9.90 13.64 1.91
N VAL A 188 8.94 13.13 2.66
CA VAL A 188 8.58 13.66 3.98
C VAL A 188 8.46 12.53 4.99
N PRO A 189 8.73 12.76 6.28
CA PRO A 189 8.64 11.72 7.31
C PRO A 189 7.28 11.04 7.31
N GLN A 190 7.27 9.71 7.38
CA GLN A 190 6.09 8.90 7.65
C GLN A 190 6.13 8.39 9.10
N TYR A 191 4.97 8.25 9.71
CA TYR A 191 4.86 7.77 11.08
C TYR A 191 3.99 6.53 11.12
N TYR A 192 4.55 5.44 11.60
CA TYR A 192 3.83 4.19 11.82
C TYR A 192 3.47 4.09 13.30
N VAL A 193 2.19 3.97 13.59
CA VAL A 193 1.66 3.87 14.96
C VAL A 193 1.06 2.48 15.12
N GLU A 194 1.68 1.66 15.95
CA GLU A 194 1.17 0.35 16.35
C GLU A 194 0.15 0.50 17.47
N HIS A 195 -0.77 -0.45 17.55
CA HIS A 195 -1.80 -0.52 18.59
C HIS A 195 -2.56 0.81 18.81
N SER A 196 -2.85 1.51 17.70
CA SER A 196 -3.51 2.82 17.76
C SER A 196 -4.99 2.73 18.12
N HIS A 197 -5.61 1.58 17.93
CA HIS A 197 -7.01 1.28 18.21
C HIS A 197 -7.26 -0.24 18.23
N GLU A 198 -8.43 -0.66 18.68
CA GLU A 198 -8.85 -2.05 18.71
C GLU A 198 -8.88 -2.63 17.27
N PRO A 199 -8.18 -3.74 17.00
CA PRO A 199 -8.16 -4.37 15.69
C PRO A 199 -9.45 -5.14 15.38
N ILE A 200 -9.92 -5.09 14.14
CA ILE A 200 -10.97 -5.99 13.64
C ILE A 200 -10.35 -7.30 13.14
N ILE A 201 -9.19 -7.21 12.50
CA ILE A 201 -8.45 -8.35 11.95
C ILE A 201 -7.17 -8.52 12.76
N THR A 202 -6.80 -9.74 13.11
CA THR A 202 -5.55 -9.96 13.82
C THR A 202 -4.34 -9.59 12.96
N PRO A 203 -3.22 -9.12 13.54
CA PRO A 203 -2.01 -8.81 12.78
C PRO A 203 -1.57 -9.96 11.89
N GLU A 204 -1.65 -11.20 12.39
CA GLU A 204 -1.25 -12.43 11.67
C GLU A 204 -2.16 -12.68 10.45
N GLU A 205 -3.48 -12.52 10.59
CA GLU A 205 -4.42 -12.64 9.46
C GLU A 205 -4.17 -11.56 8.41
N PHE A 206 -3.93 -10.33 8.86
CA PHE A 206 -3.62 -9.23 7.95
C PHE A 206 -2.35 -9.52 7.15
N ASP A 207 -1.27 -9.95 7.81
CA ASP A 207 0.04 -10.17 7.18
C ASP A 207 -0.02 -11.39 6.23
N LYS A 208 -0.77 -12.46 6.56
CA LYS A 208 -1.08 -13.56 5.63
C LYS A 208 -1.79 -13.04 4.36
N VAL A 209 -2.73 -12.12 4.50
CA VAL A 209 -3.43 -11.50 3.36
C VAL A 209 -2.49 -10.63 2.53
N GLN A 210 -1.57 -9.85 3.15
CA GLN A 210 -0.58 -9.07 2.39
C GLN A 210 0.36 -9.97 1.59
N THR A 211 0.84 -11.07 2.16
CA THR A 211 1.66 -12.07 1.48
C THR A 211 0.94 -12.65 0.27
N GLU A 212 -0.33 -13.02 0.42
CA GLU A 212 -1.14 -13.56 -0.68
C GLU A 212 -1.45 -12.50 -1.74
N LEU A 213 -1.68 -11.23 -1.35
CA LEU A 213 -1.81 -10.12 -2.30
C LEU A 213 -0.55 -9.91 -3.13
N ALA A 214 0.63 -9.92 -2.48
CA ALA A 214 1.93 -9.81 -3.15
C ALA A 214 2.16 -10.99 -4.11
N ARG A 215 1.84 -12.23 -3.68
CA ARG A 215 1.89 -13.43 -4.53
C ARG A 215 1.00 -13.29 -5.76
N ARG A 216 -0.27 -12.93 -5.57
CA ARG A 216 -1.22 -12.73 -6.69
C ARG A 216 -0.80 -11.60 -7.64
N LYS A 217 -0.18 -10.54 -7.11
CA LYS A 217 0.35 -9.43 -7.91
C LYS A 217 1.53 -9.87 -8.80
N ARG A 218 2.44 -10.72 -8.31
CA ARG A 218 3.53 -11.30 -9.12
C ARG A 218 3.00 -12.15 -10.27
N ILE A 219 1.94 -12.94 -10.02
CA ILE A 219 1.30 -13.80 -11.02
C ILE A 219 0.56 -12.97 -12.08
N SER A 220 0.23 -11.72 -11.78
CA SER A 220 -0.36 -10.77 -12.73
C SER A 220 -1.73 -11.21 -13.30
N ARG A 221 -1.92 -11.05 -14.63
CA ARG A 221 -3.20 -11.24 -15.33
C ARG A 221 -3.70 -12.69 -15.41
N GLN A 222 -2.90 -13.66 -14.96
CA GLN A 222 -3.24 -15.08 -15.08
C GLN A 222 -4.09 -15.61 -13.91
N TYR A 223 -4.25 -14.81 -12.83
CA TYR A 223 -5.06 -15.20 -11.69
C TYR A 223 -6.56 -15.11 -12.01
N SER A 224 -7.26 -16.25 -12.01
CA SER A 224 -8.70 -16.28 -12.30
C SER A 224 -9.61 -16.26 -11.06
N GLY A 225 -9.11 -16.70 -9.92
CA GLY A 225 -9.83 -16.74 -8.63
C GLY A 225 -11.13 -17.55 -8.63
N LYS A 226 -11.30 -18.47 -9.59
CA LYS A 226 -12.51 -19.28 -9.70
C LYS A 226 -12.50 -20.53 -8.81
N SER A 227 -11.31 -20.96 -8.39
CA SER A 227 -11.07 -22.13 -7.56
C SER A 227 -9.83 -21.92 -6.71
N ILE A 228 -9.72 -22.66 -5.62
CA ILE A 228 -8.54 -22.72 -4.73
C ILE A 228 -7.26 -23.15 -5.45
N PHE A 229 -7.40 -23.91 -6.54
CA PHE A 229 -6.28 -24.37 -7.38
C PHE A 229 -5.79 -23.29 -8.36
N SER A 230 -6.53 -22.20 -8.51
CA SER A 230 -6.18 -21.12 -9.46
C SER A 230 -4.83 -20.51 -9.13
N SER A 231 -3.95 -20.41 -10.15
CA SER A 231 -2.61 -19.82 -10.04
C SER A 231 -1.68 -20.49 -9.02
N ARG A 232 -1.93 -21.77 -8.73
CA ARG A 232 -1.02 -22.61 -7.94
C ARG A 232 -0.45 -23.78 -8.76
N ILE A 233 -1.10 -24.14 -9.88
CA ILE A 233 -0.67 -25.26 -10.72
C ILE A 233 0.05 -24.68 -11.95
N VAL A 234 1.31 -25.03 -12.13
CA VAL A 234 2.22 -24.56 -13.19
C VAL A 234 2.55 -25.73 -14.11
N CYS A 235 2.68 -25.45 -15.40
CA CYS A 235 3.12 -26.40 -16.39
C CYS A 235 4.65 -26.48 -16.38
N GLY A 236 5.21 -27.67 -16.21
CA GLY A 236 6.64 -27.91 -16.24
C GLY A 236 7.28 -27.84 -17.65
N ASP A 237 6.46 -27.72 -18.70
CA ASP A 237 6.94 -27.62 -20.08
C ASP A 237 7.01 -26.15 -20.59
N CYS A 238 6.02 -25.31 -20.22
CA CYS A 238 5.91 -23.95 -20.75
C CYS A 238 5.72 -22.87 -19.67
N ASP A 239 5.86 -23.21 -18.41
CA ASP A 239 5.72 -22.32 -17.24
C ASP A 239 4.37 -21.58 -17.13
N SER A 240 3.40 -21.95 -17.99
CA SER A 240 2.07 -21.35 -17.94
C SER A 240 1.22 -21.99 -16.86
N TYR A 241 0.36 -21.20 -16.23
CA TYR A 241 -0.58 -21.73 -15.24
C TYR A 241 -1.67 -22.58 -15.86
N PHE A 242 -2.11 -23.60 -15.12
CA PHE A 242 -3.33 -24.32 -15.43
C PHE A 242 -4.56 -23.49 -15.08
N GLY A 243 -5.58 -23.55 -15.92
CA GLY A 243 -6.86 -22.90 -15.71
C GLY A 243 -8.02 -23.90 -15.80
N SER A 244 -9.06 -23.68 -14.95
CA SER A 244 -10.27 -24.49 -15.01
C SER A 244 -11.06 -24.25 -16.30
N LYS A 245 -11.48 -25.34 -16.95
CA LYS A 245 -12.34 -25.33 -18.16
C LYS A 245 -13.54 -26.26 -17.92
N VAL A 246 -14.70 -25.84 -18.41
CA VAL A 246 -15.87 -26.70 -18.37
C VAL A 246 -15.91 -27.48 -19.67
N TRP A 247 -15.83 -28.80 -19.56
CA TRP A 247 -15.96 -29.72 -20.69
C TRP A 247 -17.39 -30.25 -20.77
N ASN A 248 -17.91 -30.41 -21.98
CA ASN A 248 -19.28 -30.86 -22.24
C ASN A 248 -20.35 -30.04 -21.50
N SER A 249 -20.24 -28.70 -21.58
CA SER A 249 -21.03 -27.74 -20.79
C SER A 249 -22.55 -27.91 -20.92
N THR A 250 -23.03 -28.48 -22.02
CA THR A 250 -24.45 -28.64 -22.36
C THR A 250 -24.96 -30.08 -22.21
N SER A 251 -24.11 -31.03 -21.82
CA SER A 251 -24.47 -32.43 -21.72
C SER A 251 -24.48 -32.96 -20.28
N LYS A 252 -25.07 -34.15 -20.07
CA LYS A 252 -25.04 -34.88 -18.79
C LYS A 252 -23.60 -35.26 -18.36
N TYR A 253 -22.65 -35.21 -19.26
CA TYR A 253 -21.23 -35.50 -19.02
C TYR A 253 -20.43 -34.22 -18.72
N ARG A 254 -21.08 -33.15 -18.28
CA ARG A 254 -20.43 -31.89 -17.91
C ARG A 254 -19.44 -32.12 -16.76
N ARG A 255 -18.17 -31.80 -16.97
CA ARG A 255 -17.12 -31.86 -15.94
C ARG A 255 -16.19 -30.64 -16.02
N VAL A 256 -15.53 -30.34 -14.91
CA VAL A 256 -14.48 -29.33 -14.82
C VAL A 256 -13.14 -30.05 -14.99
N ILE A 257 -12.33 -29.56 -15.90
CA ILE A 257 -10.96 -30.03 -16.11
C ILE A 257 -9.98 -28.87 -15.91
N TRP A 258 -8.78 -29.20 -15.55
CA TRP A 258 -7.67 -28.27 -15.45
C TRP A 258 -6.75 -28.43 -16.64
N GLN A 259 -6.50 -27.35 -17.37
CA GLN A 259 -5.73 -27.37 -18.62
C GLN A 259 -4.71 -26.24 -18.62
N CYS A 260 -3.50 -26.52 -19.13
CA CYS A 260 -2.47 -25.50 -19.35
C CYS A 260 -2.99 -24.37 -20.23
N ASN A 261 -2.82 -23.12 -19.79
CA ASN A 261 -3.25 -21.94 -20.53
C ASN A 261 -2.39 -21.68 -21.77
N GLY A 262 -1.20 -22.28 -21.88
CA GLY A 262 -0.32 -22.26 -23.05
C GLY A 262 -0.80 -23.18 -24.20
N LYS A 263 -1.75 -24.11 -23.94
CA LYS A 263 -2.17 -25.14 -24.90
C LYS A 263 -2.65 -24.61 -26.26
N PHE A 264 -3.20 -23.40 -26.30
CA PHE A 264 -3.73 -22.77 -27.52
C PHE A 264 -3.13 -21.39 -27.77
N LYS A 265 -2.00 -21.06 -27.13
CA LYS A 265 -1.34 -19.75 -27.27
C LYS A 265 0.08 -19.90 -27.82
N GLY A 266 0.48 -18.95 -28.66
CA GLY A 266 1.83 -18.87 -29.22
C GLY A 266 2.08 -19.79 -30.41
N GLU A 267 3.30 -19.76 -30.95
CA GLU A 267 3.76 -20.60 -32.03
C GLU A 267 3.98 -22.04 -31.61
N HIS A 268 4.44 -22.26 -30.39
CA HIS A 268 4.59 -23.58 -29.78
C HIS A 268 3.42 -23.86 -28.83
N LYS A 269 2.54 -24.77 -29.27
CA LYS A 269 1.38 -25.21 -28.47
C LYS A 269 1.84 -26.23 -27.44
N CYS A 270 1.57 -25.97 -26.17
CA CYS A 270 1.84 -26.92 -25.12
C CYS A 270 0.96 -28.17 -25.23
N GLU A 271 1.56 -29.34 -25.25
CA GLU A 271 0.86 -30.63 -25.39
C GLU A 271 0.47 -31.27 -24.05
N MET A 272 0.75 -30.58 -22.93
CA MET A 272 0.46 -31.07 -21.58
C MET A 272 -0.97 -31.59 -21.45
N PRO A 273 -1.16 -32.79 -20.88
CA PRO A 273 -2.48 -33.35 -20.65
C PRO A 273 -3.32 -32.49 -19.71
N HIS A 274 -4.63 -32.62 -19.78
CA HIS A 274 -5.53 -32.01 -18.82
C HIS A 274 -5.60 -32.88 -17.55
N LEU A 275 -5.90 -32.23 -16.42
CA LEU A 275 -6.07 -32.87 -15.13
C LEU A 275 -7.54 -32.80 -14.69
N ASP A 276 -8.02 -33.83 -14.08
CA ASP A 276 -9.29 -33.81 -13.35
C ASP A 276 -9.02 -33.29 -11.92
N GLU A 277 -10.00 -32.59 -11.35
CA GLU A 277 -9.88 -31.99 -10.02
C GLU A 277 -9.63 -33.02 -8.93
N GLU A 278 -10.27 -34.16 -9.05
CA GLU A 278 -10.10 -35.28 -8.11
C GLU A 278 -8.68 -35.87 -8.15
N THR A 279 -8.04 -35.89 -9.33
CA THR A 279 -6.63 -36.29 -9.45
C THR A 279 -5.71 -35.31 -8.69
N ILE A 280 -5.95 -34.01 -8.79
CA ILE A 280 -5.17 -33.00 -8.06
C ILE A 280 -5.34 -33.23 -6.54
N LYS A 281 -6.57 -33.41 -6.07
CA LYS A 281 -6.88 -33.65 -4.65
C LYS A 281 -6.22 -34.92 -4.13
N ALA A 282 -6.34 -36.03 -4.86
CA ALA A 282 -5.75 -37.33 -4.47
C ALA A 282 -4.20 -37.22 -4.41
N ARG A 283 -3.57 -36.58 -5.38
CA ARG A 283 -2.13 -36.39 -5.40
C ARG A 283 -1.64 -35.46 -4.29
N PHE A 284 -2.42 -34.45 -3.93
CA PHE A 284 -2.12 -33.61 -2.78
C PHE A 284 -2.13 -34.38 -1.47
N VAL A 285 -3.17 -35.24 -1.25
CA VAL A 285 -3.25 -36.10 -0.07
C VAL A 285 -2.03 -37.02 0.00
N ALA A 286 -1.65 -37.63 -1.13
CA ALA A 286 -0.46 -38.49 -1.19
C ALA A 286 0.84 -37.72 -0.87
N ALA A 287 1.03 -36.50 -1.46
CA ALA A 287 2.19 -35.68 -1.19
C ALA A 287 2.27 -35.23 0.27
N LEU A 288 1.14 -34.86 0.86
CA LEU A 288 1.08 -34.46 2.27
C LEU A 288 1.39 -35.63 3.21
N ASN A 289 0.82 -36.82 2.94
CA ASN A 289 1.13 -38.00 3.74
C ASN A 289 2.61 -38.41 3.63
N ALA A 290 3.25 -38.27 2.46
CA ALA A 290 4.68 -38.50 2.31
C ALA A 290 5.53 -37.51 3.15
N ILE A 291 5.09 -36.28 3.28
CA ILE A 291 5.71 -35.32 4.19
C ILE A 291 5.52 -35.76 5.66
N ILE A 292 4.33 -36.17 6.02
CA ILE A 292 4.02 -36.59 7.40
C ILE A 292 4.85 -37.81 7.79
N GLU A 293 5.09 -38.74 6.88
CA GLU A 293 5.99 -39.90 7.11
C GLU A 293 7.45 -39.46 7.37
N SER A 294 7.92 -38.36 6.74
CA SER A 294 9.27 -37.79 6.95
C SER A 294 9.28 -36.55 7.86
N LYS A 295 8.21 -36.33 8.61
CA LYS A 295 7.91 -35.13 9.41
C LYS A 295 9.09 -34.72 10.32
N ASP A 296 9.69 -35.66 11.05
CA ASP A 296 10.73 -35.36 12.03
C ASP A 296 11.98 -34.77 11.37
N ASN A 297 12.40 -35.34 10.25
CA ASN A 297 13.56 -34.85 9.49
C ASN A 297 13.28 -33.45 8.91
N ILE A 298 12.10 -33.25 8.34
CA ILE A 298 11.70 -31.95 7.76
C ILE A 298 11.62 -30.88 8.84
N LEU A 299 11.09 -31.19 10.03
CA LEU A 299 11.04 -30.27 11.14
C LEU A 299 12.43 -29.89 11.65
N GLU A 300 13.40 -30.83 11.63
CA GLU A 300 14.77 -30.55 12.01
C GLU A 300 15.45 -29.61 10.99
N ASP A 301 15.29 -29.87 9.70
CA ASP A 301 15.78 -29.01 8.63
C ASP A 301 15.16 -27.60 8.70
N CYS A 302 13.85 -27.52 8.92
CA CYS A 302 13.14 -26.26 9.11
C CYS A 302 13.66 -25.46 10.32
N ARG A 303 13.97 -26.11 11.45
CA ARG A 303 14.55 -25.47 12.63
C ARG A 303 15.93 -24.89 12.32
N LEU A 304 16.76 -25.63 11.57
CA LEU A 304 18.09 -25.16 11.17
C LEU A 304 18.00 -23.96 10.22
N MET A 305 17.10 -24.01 9.24
CA MET A 305 16.83 -22.89 8.33
C MET A 305 16.31 -21.67 9.08
N GLN A 306 15.36 -21.84 9.99
CA GLN A 306 14.81 -20.77 10.80
C GLN A 306 15.91 -20.11 11.66
N ALA A 307 16.76 -20.90 12.32
CA ALA A 307 17.86 -20.41 13.11
C ALA A 307 18.85 -19.58 12.26
N THR A 308 19.16 -20.04 11.03
CA THR A 308 20.03 -19.33 10.09
C THR A 308 19.41 -18.00 9.62
N LEU A 309 18.13 -17.96 9.39
CA LEU A 309 17.43 -16.74 8.96
C LEU A 309 17.25 -15.74 10.11
N THR A 310 17.09 -16.23 11.34
CA THR A 310 16.93 -15.41 12.55
C THR A 310 18.27 -14.81 13.00
N ASP A 311 19.39 -15.43 12.65
CA ASP A 311 20.70 -14.86 12.95
C ASP A 311 20.98 -13.66 12.05
N CYS A 312 20.57 -12.50 12.54
CA CYS A 312 20.80 -11.20 11.90
C CYS A 312 21.95 -10.41 12.54
N THR A 313 22.80 -11.03 13.38
CA THR A 313 23.88 -10.37 14.13
C THR A 313 24.84 -9.61 13.22
N GLY A 314 25.20 -10.16 12.08
CA GLY A 314 26.03 -9.50 11.07
C GLY A 314 25.34 -8.26 10.48
N ILE A 315 24.08 -8.42 10.10
CA ILE A 315 23.28 -7.31 9.52
C ILE A 315 23.08 -6.19 10.55
N ASP A 316 22.80 -6.53 11.82
CA ASP A 316 22.63 -5.55 12.88
C ASP A 316 23.91 -4.77 13.18
N THR A 317 25.06 -5.43 13.10
CA THR A 317 26.38 -4.79 13.25
C THR A 317 26.64 -3.82 12.11
N GLU A 318 26.34 -4.19 10.86
CA GLU A 318 26.47 -3.31 9.70
C GLU A 318 25.50 -2.13 9.76
N ILE A 319 24.25 -2.36 10.16
CA ILE A 319 23.24 -1.29 10.36
C ILE A 319 23.75 -0.29 11.40
N LYS A 320 24.29 -0.77 12.51
CA LYS A 320 24.85 0.09 13.56
C LYS A 320 26.01 0.94 13.04
N SER A 321 26.93 0.34 12.33
CA SER A 321 28.06 1.06 11.72
C SER A 321 27.62 2.12 10.72
N LEU A 322 26.61 1.83 9.88
CA LEU A 322 26.08 2.81 8.93
C LEU A 322 25.32 3.95 9.63
N LEU A 323 24.63 3.70 10.74
CA LEU A 323 24.02 4.75 11.53
C LEU A 323 25.06 5.68 12.16
N GLU A 324 26.14 5.13 12.72
CA GLU A 324 27.26 5.91 13.22
C GLU A 324 27.94 6.74 12.11
N GLU A 325 28.10 6.19 10.90
CA GLU A 325 28.61 6.92 9.74
C GLU A 325 27.69 8.07 9.31
N ILE A 326 26.38 7.84 9.29
CA ILE A 326 25.37 8.88 8.99
C ILE A 326 25.42 10.01 10.01
N ASP A 327 25.57 9.72 11.30
CA ASP A 327 25.69 10.70 12.36
C ASP A 327 26.97 11.54 12.19
N VAL A 328 28.09 10.89 11.94
CA VAL A 328 29.39 11.56 11.68
C VAL A 328 29.31 12.49 10.47
N VAL A 329 28.76 12.00 9.34
CA VAL A 329 28.63 12.81 8.11
C VAL A 329 27.68 13.97 8.32
N THR A 330 26.59 13.77 9.07
CA THR A 330 25.63 14.83 9.41
C THR A 330 26.31 15.93 10.24
N GLU A 331 27.13 15.56 11.22
CA GLU A 331 27.87 16.53 12.06
C GLU A 331 28.95 17.29 11.26
N LEU A 332 29.69 16.58 10.37
CA LEU A 332 30.64 17.20 9.45
C LEU A 332 29.98 18.19 8.49
N THR A 333 28.79 17.85 7.99
CA THR A 333 27.99 18.73 7.13
C THR A 333 27.56 19.99 7.85
N LYS A 334 27.03 19.86 9.07
CA LYS A 334 26.64 21.03 9.92
C LYS A 334 27.85 21.93 10.18
N ARG A 335 28.98 21.34 10.51
CA ARG A 335 30.22 22.08 10.76
C ARG A 335 30.71 22.80 9.49
N CYS A 336 30.66 22.16 8.35
CA CYS A 336 31.04 22.75 7.05
C CYS A 336 30.15 23.96 6.72
N ILE A 337 28.84 23.86 6.97
CA ILE A 337 27.89 24.96 6.77
C ILE A 337 28.19 26.13 7.75
N ALA A 338 28.45 25.82 9.03
CA ALA A 338 28.75 26.81 10.03
C ALA A 338 30.07 27.55 9.72
N GLU A 339 31.11 26.84 9.30
CA GLU A 339 32.41 27.44 8.87
C GLU A 339 32.22 28.40 7.69
N ASN A 340 31.40 28.01 6.69
CA ASN A 340 31.12 28.87 5.52
C ASN A 340 30.32 30.12 5.87
N SER A 341 29.50 30.07 6.93
CA SER A 341 28.73 31.23 7.39
C SER A 341 29.55 32.24 8.20
N GLN A 342 30.68 31.80 8.80
CA GLN A 342 31.50 32.65 9.70
C GLN A 342 32.77 33.20 9.03
N THR A 343 33.28 32.57 7.98
CA THR A 343 34.55 32.92 7.36
C THR A 343 34.39 32.92 5.84
N ALA A 344 34.92 33.93 5.18
CA ALA A 344 34.94 33.98 3.71
C ALA A 344 35.86 32.86 3.19
N GLN A 345 35.27 31.85 2.53
CA GLN A 345 35.97 30.71 1.95
C GLN A 345 35.86 30.69 0.41
N ASN A 346 36.73 29.93 -0.23
CA ASN A 346 36.59 29.60 -1.65
C ASN A 346 35.35 28.77 -1.88
N GLN A 347 34.38 29.31 -2.65
CA GLN A 347 33.08 28.67 -2.87
C GLN A 347 33.17 27.35 -3.67
N GLU A 348 34.17 27.18 -4.52
CA GLU A 348 34.40 25.94 -5.25
C GLU A 348 34.87 24.81 -4.31
N GLU A 349 35.80 25.12 -3.41
CA GLU A 349 36.28 24.16 -2.39
C GLU A 349 35.18 23.81 -1.38
N TYR A 350 34.39 24.80 -0.96
CA TYR A 350 33.21 24.57 -0.11
C TYR A 350 32.21 23.64 -0.78
N ALA A 351 31.83 23.92 -2.03
CA ALA A 351 30.89 23.10 -2.79
C ALA A 351 31.40 21.68 -2.99
N ALA A 352 32.70 21.48 -3.28
CA ALA A 352 33.28 20.14 -3.42
C ALA A 352 33.24 19.36 -2.09
N ARG A 353 33.58 19.97 -0.97
CA ARG A 353 33.49 19.34 0.38
C ARG A 353 32.05 19.01 0.76
N TYR A 354 31.15 19.93 0.58
CA TYR A 354 29.73 19.75 0.87
C TYR A 354 29.13 18.62 0.04
N ASN A 355 29.36 18.61 -1.28
CA ASN A 355 28.88 17.59 -2.18
C ASN A 355 29.47 16.20 -1.82
N GLY A 356 30.72 16.12 -1.41
CA GLY A 356 31.35 14.89 -0.93
C GLY A 356 30.67 14.34 0.34
N PHE A 357 30.23 15.19 1.27
CA PHE A 357 29.46 14.75 2.44
C PHE A 357 28.05 14.30 2.05
N VAL A 358 27.38 15.00 1.14
CA VAL A 358 26.06 14.60 0.62
C VAL A 358 26.14 13.24 -0.05
N GLU A 359 27.14 13.00 -0.90
CA GLU A 359 27.33 11.70 -1.57
C GLU A 359 27.56 10.55 -0.58
N ARG A 360 28.39 10.77 0.45
CA ARG A 360 28.62 9.79 1.53
C ARG A 360 27.33 9.50 2.30
N TYR A 361 26.57 10.54 2.64
CA TYR A 361 25.29 10.41 3.33
C TYR A 361 24.29 9.56 2.51
N GLU A 362 24.10 9.92 1.23
CA GLU A 362 23.15 9.21 0.35
C GLU A 362 23.57 7.75 0.13
N LYS A 363 24.86 7.48 -0.01
CA LYS A 363 25.39 6.10 -0.12
C LYS A 363 25.14 5.30 1.15
N ALA A 364 25.45 5.84 2.32
CA ALA A 364 25.23 5.17 3.60
C ALA A 364 23.74 4.93 3.84
N LYS A 365 22.88 5.90 3.51
CA LYS A 365 21.42 5.80 3.60
C LYS A 365 20.84 4.72 2.68
N ALA A 366 21.31 4.64 1.43
CA ALA A 366 20.88 3.61 0.49
C ALA A 366 21.28 2.19 0.96
N GLN A 367 22.48 2.03 1.48
CA GLN A 367 22.95 0.75 2.05
C GLN A 367 22.14 0.36 3.29
N LEU A 368 21.86 1.32 4.18
CA LEU A 368 21.04 1.10 5.37
C LEU A 368 19.64 0.61 5.00
N GLU A 369 19.00 1.21 4.00
CA GLU A 369 17.67 0.81 3.53
C GLU A 369 17.69 -0.59 2.91
N GLN A 370 18.73 -0.91 2.15
CA GLN A 370 18.92 -2.25 1.59
C GLN A 370 19.07 -3.31 2.68
N LEU A 371 19.88 -3.04 3.71
CA LEU A 371 20.08 -3.97 4.83
C LEU A 371 18.80 -4.15 5.65
N ARG A 372 18.07 -3.09 5.91
CA ARG A 372 16.77 -3.15 6.59
C ARG A 372 15.77 -4.00 5.80
N THR A 373 15.68 -3.78 4.49
CA THR A 373 14.82 -4.58 3.62
C THR A 373 15.21 -6.06 3.66
N THR A 374 16.51 -6.35 3.62
CA THR A 374 17.04 -7.73 3.70
C THR A 374 16.71 -8.36 5.06
N LYS A 375 16.89 -7.62 6.16
CA LYS A 375 16.55 -8.09 7.51
C LYS A 375 15.07 -8.41 7.62
N THR A 376 14.20 -7.49 7.22
CA THR A 376 12.73 -7.69 7.24
C THR A 376 12.31 -8.89 6.39
N ALA A 377 12.95 -9.09 5.23
CA ALA A 377 12.67 -10.25 4.38
C ALA A 377 13.07 -11.57 5.05
N ARG A 378 14.23 -11.62 5.75
CA ARG A 378 14.67 -12.79 6.52
C ARG A 378 13.75 -13.11 7.70
N GLU A 379 13.36 -12.08 8.46
CA GLU A 379 12.43 -12.21 9.58
C GLU A 379 11.07 -12.74 9.12
N ALA A 380 10.51 -12.20 8.05
CA ALA A 380 9.25 -12.67 7.47
C ALA A 380 9.36 -14.11 6.96
N GLN A 381 10.50 -14.51 6.40
CA GLN A 381 10.73 -15.88 5.95
C GLN A 381 10.89 -16.85 7.13
N ALA A 382 11.58 -16.44 8.19
CA ALA A 382 11.72 -17.22 9.42
C ALA A 382 10.37 -17.44 10.10
N GLU A 383 9.51 -16.41 10.11
CA GLU A 383 8.15 -16.48 10.65
C GLU A 383 7.27 -17.43 9.82
N ALA A 384 7.35 -17.36 8.49
CA ALA A 384 6.63 -18.29 7.61
C ALA A 384 7.04 -19.76 7.83
N ILE A 385 8.34 -20.02 8.04
CA ILE A 385 8.85 -21.36 8.38
C ILE A 385 8.32 -21.79 9.76
N GLY A 386 8.29 -20.88 10.74
CA GLY A 386 7.75 -21.16 12.08
C GLY A 386 6.26 -21.52 12.03
N ALA A 387 5.46 -20.79 11.25
CA ALA A 387 4.05 -21.09 11.04
C ALA A 387 3.85 -22.44 10.35
N PHE A 388 4.68 -22.77 9.34
CA PHE A 388 4.67 -24.07 8.68
C PHE A 388 5.00 -25.22 9.65
N MET A 389 6.04 -25.06 10.49
CA MET A 389 6.41 -26.06 11.50
C MET A 389 5.28 -26.30 12.51
N PHE A 390 4.64 -25.20 12.97
CA PHE A 390 3.53 -25.30 13.90
C PHE A 390 2.34 -26.09 13.31
N GLU A 391 1.95 -25.77 12.08
CA GLU A 391 0.88 -26.51 11.40
C GLU A 391 1.27 -27.98 11.11
N MET A 392 2.53 -28.22 10.75
CA MET A 392 3.04 -29.58 10.51
C MET A 392 3.07 -30.42 11.79
N GLN A 393 3.36 -29.85 12.96
CA GLN A 393 3.37 -30.58 14.23
C GLN A 393 2.00 -31.16 14.61
N GLU A 394 0.94 -30.42 14.31
CA GLU A 394 -0.45 -30.81 14.61
C GLU A 394 -1.07 -31.71 13.54
N LEU A 395 -0.39 -31.93 12.39
CA LEU A 395 -0.92 -32.74 11.30
C LEU A 395 -0.72 -34.24 11.56
N ASP A 396 -1.84 -34.95 11.54
CA ASP A 396 -1.89 -36.39 11.37
C ASP A 396 -2.15 -36.78 9.90
N THR A 397 -1.95 -38.04 9.55
CA THR A 397 -2.25 -38.56 8.21
C THR A 397 -3.68 -38.25 7.82
N ILE A 398 -3.86 -37.70 6.62
CA ILE A 398 -5.17 -37.31 6.10
C ILE A 398 -5.64 -38.32 5.03
N ASN A 399 -6.93 -38.63 5.04
CA ASN A 399 -7.56 -39.53 4.05
C ASN A 399 -8.36 -38.76 3.00
N GLU A 400 -8.72 -37.51 3.29
CA GLU A 400 -9.53 -36.65 2.44
C GLU A 400 -8.84 -35.29 2.21
N PHE A 401 -9.18 -34.66 1.09
CA PHE A 401 -8.65 -33.36 0.72
C PHE A 401 -9.23 -32.23 1.61
N ASP A 402 -8.38 -31.46 2.25
CA ASP A 402 -8.75 -30.29 3.03
C ASP A 402 -8.35 -28.99 2.28
N GLU A 403 -9.36 -28.15 1.99
CA GLU A 403 -9.15 -26.87 1.29
C GLU A 403 -8.31 -25.88 2.10
N LYS A 404 -8.45 -25.89 3.42
CA LYS A 404 -7.72 -24.99 4.31
C LYS A 404 -6.24 -25.36 4.32
N LEU A 405 -5.92 -26.65 4.45
CA LEU A 405 -4.54 -27.14 4.36
C LEU A 405 -3.92 -26.82 3.01
N TRP A 406 -4.64 -27.08 1.90
CA TRP A 406 -4.16 -26.71 0.56
C TRP A 406 -3.78 -25.23 0.47
N LEU A 407 -4.60 -24.33 0.97
CA LEU A 407 -4.38 -22.89 0.92
C LEU A 407 -3.22 -22.44 1.81
N THR A 408 -3.02 -23.09 2.94
CA THR A 408 -2.03 -22.71 3.95
C THR A 408 -0.65 -23.24 3.63
N ILE A 409 -0.53 -24.48 3.14
CA ILE A 409 0.76 -25.17 3.05
C ILE A 409 1.34 -25.28 1.64
N ILE A 410 0.52 -25.14 0.57
CA ILE A 410 1.01 -25.21 -0.81
C ILE A 410 1.41 -23.83 -1.34
N ASP A 411 2.63 -23.72 -1.86
CA ASP A 411 3.06 -22.57 -2.66
C ASP A 411 2.70 -22.78 -4.13
N THR A 412 3.26 -23.81 -4.78
CA THR A 412 3.03 -24.13 -6.19
C THR A 412 3.03 -25.63 -6.42
N VAL A 413 2.37 -26.07 -7.49
CA VAL A 413 2.39 -27.45 -7.99
C VAL A 413 2.84 -27.44 -9.44
N THR A 414 3.92 -28.12 -9.75
CA THR A 414 4.41 -28.26 -11.13
C THR A 414 3.93 -29.59 -11.71
N VAL A 415 3.29 -29.52 -12.86
CA VAL A 415 2.82 -30.71 -13.61
C VAL A 415 3.78 -31.04 -14.70
N HIS A 416 4.29 -32.27 -14.74
CA HIS A 416 5.25 -32.75 -15.74
C HIS A 416 4.55 -33.55 -16.87
N ALA A 417 5.23 -33.66 -18.02
CA ALA A 417 4.68 -34.32 -19.21
C ALA A 417 4.41 -35.81 -19.00
N ASP A 418 5.16 -36.46 -18.10
CA ASP A 418 4.98 -37.86 -17.69
C ASP A 418 3.81 -38.09 -16.71
N GLY A 419 3.11 -37.01 -16.34
CA GLY A 419 2.00 -37.02 -15.42
C GLY A 419 2.39 -36.96 -13.94
N ARG A 420 3.69 -36.84 -13.58
CA ARG A 420 4.13 -36.54 -12.23
C ARG A 420 3.73 -35.14 -11.83
N MET A 421 3.54 -34.92 -10.55
CA MET A 421 3.24 -33.61 -9.96
C MET A 421 4.23 -33.34 -8.83
N THR A 422 5.00 -32.27 -8.96
CA THR A 422 5.89 -31.78 -7.89
C THR A 422 5.15 -30.75 -7.05
N PHE A 423 4.89 -31.09 -5.82
CA PHE A 423 4.26 -30.21 -4.83
C PHE A 423 5.33 -29.44 -4.08
N LYS A 424 5.34 -28.12 -4.24
CA LYS A 424 6.20 -27.21 -3.49
C LYS A 424 5.44 -26.62 -2.33
N PHE A 425 5.90 -26.88 -1.14
CA PHE A 425 5.31 -26.41 0.11
C PHE A 425 5.89 -25.03 0.50
N GLN A 426 5.18 -24.26 1.34
CA GLN A 426 5.63 -22.93 1.77
C GLN A 426 6.95 -22.96 2.54
N GLY A 427 7.31 -24.08 3.17
CA GLY A 427 8.62 -24.30 3.77
C GLY A 427 9.77 -24.54 2.78
N GLY A 428 9.48 -24.55 1.46
CA GLY A 428 10.47 -24.81 0.42
C GLY A 428 10.65 -26.29 0.09
N THR A 429 10.07 -27.21 0.85
CA THR A 429 10.10 -28.66 0.60
C THR A 429 9.37 -28.99 -0.68
N GLU A 430 9.94 -29.83 -1.53
CA GLU A 430 9.35 -30.32 -2.77
C GLU A 430 9.13 -31.84 -2.72
N ILE A 431 7.96 -32.31 -3.07
CA ILE A 431 7.58 -33.73 -3.08
C ILE A 431 7.01 -34.08 -4.45
N ASP A 432 7.56 -35.13 -5.05
CA ASP A 432 7.08 -35.72 -6.31
C ASP A 432 6.06 -36.83 -6.04
N VAL A 433 4.93 -36.76 -6.73
CA VAL A 433 3.85 -37.78 -6.66
C VAL A 433 3.35 -38.17 -8.05
#